data_72410e7f28b0cd7333e6ab190fabc995
#
_entry.id   72410e7f28b0cd7333e6ab190fabc995
#
_cell.length_a   1.000
_cell.length_b   1.000
_cell.length_c   1.000
_cell.angle_alpha   90.00
_cell.angle_beta   90.00
_cell.angle_gamma   90.00
#
_symmetry.space_group_name_H-M   'P 1'
#
loop_
_entity.id
_entity.type
_entity.pdbx_description
1 polymer ?
#
loop_
_entity_poly.entity_id
_entity_poly.type
_entity_poly.pdbx_seq_one_letter_code
_entity_poly.pdbx_strand_id
1 'polypeptide(L)'
;KLVFDADYTDGYPSRKIGSWFGGNKKFDKLIEEFNPDVIFVDRERHFGIAALEKQIPLIVLLRGHYWLELEYYKKTIYKNFPKNIVIEKWDQMAKRIFNEAAIVLPICRYLEKVTNENVPGQKTDVFFEGVDAARWYKTQGMKLKHPCVGLVQRANWWGKTKEMLKLKNVLEKMPNVHFYWAGDGPFREKIVEELEKYENFHWLGRLDYPDKVREFLSDIDVYALITGMDLAPLSLKEAQLMEKPVIATNVGGCPEMMKNNVTGFLVQKGNSEQIIE
;
A
#
# COMPACT_ATOMS: atom_id res chain seq x y z
N LYS A 1 10.50 14.98 23.26
CA LYS A 1 11.80 14.68 22.62
C LYS A 1 11.57 13.54 21.65
N LEU A 2 11.55 13.81 20.35
CA LEU A 2 11.52 12.78 19.32
C LEU A 2 12.91 12.14 19.26
N VAL A 3 13.01 10.87 19.61
CA VAL A 3 14.21 10.07 19.36
C VAL A 3 13.85 9.12 18.23
N PHE A 4 14.45 9.32 17.08
CA PHE A 4 14.45 8.35 16.01
C PHE A 4 15.63 7.41 16.25
N ASP A 5 15.38 6.29 16.89
CA ASP A 5 16.27 5.17 16.76
C ASP A 5 15.75 4.33 15.58
N ALA A 6 16.42 4.49 14.46
CA ALA A 6 16.15 3.75 13.24
C ALA A 6 16.80 2.35 13.23
N ASP A 7 16.97 1.74 14.39
CA ASP A 7 17.29 0.33 14.45
C ASP A 7 16.09 -0.44 13.89
N TYR A 8 16.19 -0.77 12.62
CA TYR A 8 15.34 -1.72 11.93
C TYR A 8 15.47 -3.07 12.64
N THR A 9 14.74 -3.23 13.71
CA THR A 9 14.46 -4.55 14.24
C THR A 9 13.50 -5.17 13.24
N ASP A 10 13.93 -6.25 12.58
CA ASP A 10 13.06 -7.03 11.71
C ASP A 10 11.76 -7.32 12.43
N GLY A 11 10.71 -6.59 12.09
CA GLY A 11 9.45 -6.51 12.81
C GLY A 11 8.58 -7.75 12.75
N TYR A 12 9.12 -8.86 12.26
CA TYR A 12 8.51 -10.17 12.26
C TYR A 12 9.47 -11.18 12.87
N PRO A 13 8.93 -12.29 13.39
CA PRO A 13 9.76 -13.46 13.56
C PRO A 13 10.49 -13.66 12.23
N SER A 14 11.76 -13.27 12.21
CA SER A 14 12.58 -13.40 11.02
C SER A 14 12.64 -14.88 10.66
N ARG A 15 13.11 -15.23 9.47
CA ARG A 15 13.35 -16.63 9.11
C ARG A 15 14.30 -17.36 10.09
N LYS A 16 14.93 -16.63 11.02
CA LYS A 16 15.76 -17.18 12.09
C LYS A 16 14.87 -17.55 13.27
N ILE A 17 14.72 -18.84 13.53
CA ILE A 17 13.90 -19.40 14.63
C ILE A 17 14.21 -18.76 15.98
N GLY A 18 15.48 -18.39 16.24
CA GLY A 18 15.88 -17.70 17.48
C GLY A 18 15.21 -16.35 17.72
N SER A 19 14.79 -15.63 16.65
CA SER A 19 14.07 -14.35 16.81
C SER A 19 12.64 -14.53 17.33
N TRP A 20 12.08 -15.74 17.27
CA TRP A 20 10.73 -16.05 17.73
C TRP A 20 10.63 -16.16 19.26
N PHE A 21 11.77 -16.35 19.92
CA PHE A 21 11.87 -16.52 21.38
C PHE A 21 12.59 -15.36 22.06
N GLY A 22 13.01 -14.34 21.28
CA GLY A 22 13.87 -13.27 21.77
C GLY A 22 13.20 -12.24 22.70
N GLY A 23 11.88 -12.30 22.88
CA GLY A 23 11.13 -11.34 23.70
C GLY A 23 11.23 -9.91 23.16
N ASN A 24 10.56 -8.98 23.85
CA ASN A 24 10.52 -7.56 23.49
C ASN A 24 11.66 -6.74 24.11
N LYS A 25 12.77 -7.36 24.55
CA LYS A 25 13.83 -6.73 25.38
C LYS A 25 14.34 -5.38 24.87
N LYS A 26 14.46 -5.18 23.55
CA LYS A 26 14.88 -3.89 22.99
C LYS A 26 13.80 -2.81 23.21
N PHE A 27 12.54 -3.17 22.99
CA PHE A 27 11.42 -2.25 23.18
C PHE A 27 11.16 -2.00 24.66
N ASP A 28 11.31 -3.02 25.51
CA ASP A 28 11.21 -2.87 26.98
C ASP A 28 12.23 -1.84 27.47
N LYS A 29 13.48 -1.93 27.01
CA LYS A 29 14.53 -0.97 27.35
C LYS A 29 14.20 0.44 26.86
N LEU A 30 13.73 0.60 25.61
CA LEU A 30 13.31 1.90 25.07
C LEU A 30 12.15 2.49 25.88
N ILE A 31 11.15 1.67 26.22
CA ILE A 31 10.02 2.10 27.05
C ILE A 31 10.49 2.55 28.43
N GLU A 32 11.41 1.82 29.06
CA GLU A 32 11.96 2.17 30.37
C GLU A 32 12.79 3.48 30.32
N GLU A 33 13.59 3.66 29.27
CA GLU A 33 14.40 4.87 29.08
C GLU A 33 13.54 6.11 28.79
N PHE A 34 12.47 5.94 28.01
CA PHE A 34 11.60 7.04 27.55
C PHE A 34 10.47 7.36 28.52
N ASN A 35 9.99 6.36 29.25
CA ASN A 35 8.80 6.43 30.08
C ASN A 35 7.62 7.15 29.38
N PRO A 36 7.14 6.64 28.23
CA PRO A 36 6.12 7.31 27.43
C PRO A 36 4.73 7.19 28.06
N ASP A 37 3.91 8.23 27.95
CA ASP A 37 2.50 8.23 28.35
C ASP A 37 1.62 7.47 27.35
N VAL A 38 2.07 7.36 26.10
CA VAL A 38 1.37 6.70 24.97
C VAL A 38 2.35 6.17 23.96
N ILE A 39 2.03 5.03 23.34
CA ILE A 39 2.84 4.44 22.27
C ILE A 39 2.01 4.41 20.99
N PHE A 40 2.56 5.00 19.91
CA PHE A 40 2.01 4.94 18.57
C PHE A 40 2.81 3.96 17.73
N VAL A 41 2.13 3.00 17.09
CA VAL A 41 2.77 1.96 16.28
C VAL A 41 2.22 1.94 14.87
N ASP A 42 3.10 1.72 13.88
CA ASP A 42 2.71 1.44 12.50
C ASP A 42 2.47 -0.06 12.34
N ARG A 43 1.21 -0.43 12.22
CA ARG A 43 0.68 -1.80 12.07
C ARG A 43 0.72 -2.63 13.38
N GLU A 44 0.10 -3.79 13.29
CA GLU A 44 -0.05 -4.85 14.31
C GLU A 44 1.24 -5.66 14.50
N ARG A 45 2.28 -5.04 15.05
CA ARG A 45 3.61 -5.65 15.22
C ARG A 45 3.91 -5.97 16.69
N HIS A 46 4.93 -6.79 16.91
CA HIS A 46 5.32 -7.27 18.25
C HIS A 46 5.70 -6.14 19.23
N PHE A 47 6.15 -4.99 18.76
CA PHE A 47 6.37 -3.84 19.63
C PHE A 47 5.07 -3.28 20.23
N GLY A 48 3.91 -3.52 19.61
CA GLY A 48 2.62 -3.25 20.25
C GLY A 48 2.36 -4.14 21.46
N ILE A 49 2.85 -5.39 21.46
CA ILE A 49 2.76 -6.27 22.62
C ILE A 49 3.57 -5.72 23.80
N ALA A 50 4.76 -5.16 23.54
CA ALA A 50 5.56 -4.55 24.61
C ALA A 50 4.80 -3.39 25.33
N ALA A 51 4.09 -2.57 24.55
CA ALA A 51 3.23 -1.52 25.10
C ALA A 51 2.12 -2.10 25.99
N LEU A 52 1.41 -3.11 25.50
CA LEU A 52 0.33 -3.77 26.25
C LEU A 52 0.82 -4.45 27.53
N GLU A 53 1.97 -5.11 27.50
CA GLU A 53 2.58 -5.76 28.67
C GLU A 53 2.99 -4.74 29.77
N LYS A 54 3.36 -3.54 29.36
CA LYS A 54 3.66 -2.42 30.29
C LYS A 54 2.43 -1.57 30.62
N GLN A 55 1.24 -1.95 30.16
CA GLN A 55 -0.02 -1.23 30.38
C GLN A 55 -0.01 0.24 29.91
N ILE A 56 0.77 0.52 28.87
CA ILE A 56 0.84 1.84 28.25
C ILE A 56 -0.22 1.92 27.15
N PRO A 57 -1.03 3.00 27.10
CA PRO A 57 -2.01 3.19 26.02
C PRO A 57 -1.39 3.04 24.65
N LEU A 58 -1.95 2.14 23.82
CA LEU A 58 -1.45 1.79 22.49
C LEU A 58 -2.36 2.36 21.41
N ILE A 59 -1.79 3.16 20.51
CA ILE A 59 -2.42 3.63 19.28
C ILE A 59 -1.85 2.84 18.12
N VAL A 60 -2.71 2.19 17.32
CA VAL A 60 -2.29 1.38 16.18
C VAL A 60 -2.70 2.05 14.87
N LEU A 61 -1.75 2.50 14.07
CA LEU A 61 -2.00 2.93 12.69
C LEU A 61 -2.11 1.70 11.79
N LEU A 62 -3.27 1.49 11.17
CA LEU A 62 -3.51 0.36 10.29
C LEU A 62 -3.42 0.80 8.82
N ARG A 63 -2.27 0.50 8.18
CA ARG A 63 -1.95 0.89 6.79
C ARG A 63 -2.14 -0.21 5.76
N GLY A 64 -2.48 -1.43 6.18
CA GLY A 64 -2.65 -2.58 5.32
C GLY A 64 -3.94 -3.32 5.62
N HIS A 65 -4.47 -4.03 4.63
CA HIS A 65 -5.62 -4.89 4.84
C HIS A 65 -5.20 -6.20 5.51
N TYR A 66 -4.94 -6.12 6.83
CA TYR A 66 -4.41 -7.23 7.63
C TYR A 66 -5.08 -8.58 7.34
N TRP A 67 -6.41 -8.64 7.38
CA TRP A 67 -7.17 -9.90 7.22
C TRP A 67 -7.01 -10.50 5.82
N LEU A 68 -6.99 -9.67 4.78
CA LEU A 68 -6.76 -10.13 3.40
C LEU A 68 -5.31 -10.60 3.20
N GLU A 69 -4.34 -9.88 3.76
CA GLU A 69 -2.93 -10.27 3.74
C GLU A 69 -2.72 -11.58 4.50
N LEU A 70 -3.34 -11.73 5.68
CA LEU A 70 -3.28 -12.95 6.50
C LEU A 70 -3.81 -14.17 5.74
N GLU A 71 -4.97 -14.03 5.11
CA GLU A 71 -5.57 -15.11 4.30
C GLU A 71 -4.66 -15.51 3.13
N TYR A 72 -4.10 -14.52 2.42
CA TYR A 72 -3.17 -14.76 1.35
C TYR A 72 -1.91 -15.48 1.83
N TYR A 73 -1.32 -15.05 2.93
CA TYR A 73 -0.12 -15.66 3.50
C TYR A 73 -0.35 -17.08 3.99
N LYS A 74 -1.49 -17.35 4.65
CA LYS A 74 -1.89 -18.71 5.05
C LYS A 74 -2.03 -19.65 3.85
N LYS A 75 -2.52 -19.16 2.71
CA LYS A 75 -2.69 -19.96 1.49
C LYS A 75 -1.43 -20.10 0.63
N THR A 76 -0.41 -19.30 0.86
CA THR A 76 0.79 -19.23 0.01
C THR A 76 2.08 -19.49 0.77
N ILE A 77 2.73 -18.44 1.29
CA ILE A 77 4.08 -18.47 1.86
C ILE A 77 4.13 -19.29 3.15
N TYR A 78 3.08 -19.24 3.94
CA TYR A 78 2.98 -19.87 5.25
C TYR A 78 2.03 -21.07 5.28
N LYS A 79 1.77 -21.69 4.12
CA LYS A 79 0.85 -22.82 3.98
C LYS A 79 1.34 -24.08 4.73
N ASN A 80 2.65 -24.36 4.71
CA ASN A 80 3.23 -25.62 5.15
C ASN A 80 3.98 -25.48 6.48
N PHE A 81 4.06 -26.60 7.24
CA PHE A 81 4.91 -26.73 8.43
C PHE A 81 6.40 -26.48 8.09
N PRO A 82 7.18 -25.80 8.95
CA PRO A 82 6.80 -25.16 10.23
C PRO A 82 6.31 -23.73 10.08
N LYS A 83 6.21 -23.19 8.87
CA LYS A 83 5.83 -21.78 8.61
C LYS A 83 4.40 -21.47 9.04
N ASN A 84 3.49 -22.44 8.97
CA ASN A 84 2.11 -22.27 9.41
C ASN A 84 2.01 -21.94 10.90
N ILE A 85 2.93 -22.42 11.75
CA ILE A 85 2.98 -22.04 13.17
C ILE A 85 3.29 -20.55 13.33
N VAL A 86 4.16 -20.00 12.48
CA VAL A 86 4.55 -18.59 12.54
C VAL A 86 3.37 -17.69 12.27
N ILE A 87 2.61 -17.98 11.22
CA ILE A 87 1.47 -17.17 10.84
C ILE A 87 0.34 -17.23 11.86
N GLU A 88 0.15 -18.38 12.53
CA GLU A 88 -0.83 -18.48 13.61
C GLU A 88 -0.42 -17.70 14.86
N LYS A 89 0.87 -17.71 15.22
CA LYS A 89 1.38 -16.85 16.31
C LYS A 89 1.24 -15.38 15.97
N TRP A 90 1.50 -15.01 14.73
CA TRP A 90 1.28 -13.64 14.28
C TRP A 90 -0.19 -13.26 14.38
N ASP A 91 -1.11 -14.11 13.93
CA ASP A 91 -2.54 -13.86 14.01
C ASP A 91 -3.01 -13.69 15.48
N GLN A 92 -2.50 -14.54 16.40
CA GLN A 92 -2.79 -14.39 17.83
C GLN A 92 -2.30 -13.06 18.40
N MET A 93 -1.08 -12.66 18.04
CA MET A 93 -0.48 -11.38 18.46
C MET A 93 -1.29 -10.20 17.92
N ALA A 94 -1.62 -10.21 16.65
CA ALA A 94 -2.39 -9.14 16.01
C ALA A 94 -3.80 -9.02 16.59
N LYS A 95 -4.48 -10.14 16.86
CA LYS A 95 -5.77 -10.16 17.55
C LYS A 95 -5.69 -9.51 18.92
N ARG A 96 -4.66 -9.83 19.69
CA ARG A 96 -4.45 -9.20 21.00
C ARG A 96 -4.24 -7.69 20.86
N ILE A 97 -3.38 -7.27 19.94
CA ILE A 97 -3.11 -5.85 19.68
C ILE A 97 -4.39 -5.12 19.29
N PHE A 98 -5.17 -5.66 18.34
CA PHE A 98 -6.40 -5.02 17.90
C PHE A 98 -7.47 -4.94 18.98
N ASN A 99 -7.58 -5.93 19.86
CA ASN A 99 -8.60 -5.94 20.92
C ASN A 99 -8.22 -5.08 22.15
N GLU A 100 -6.92 -4.98 22.46
CA GLU A 100 -6.43 -4.31 23.67
C GLU A 100 -5.90 -2.89 23.40
N ALA A 101 -5.74 -2.48 22.14
CA ALA A 101 -5.33 -1.12 21.81
C ALA A 101 -6.34 -0.08 22.29
N ALA A 102 -5.85 1.08 22.76
CA ALA A 102 -6.70 2.20 23.14
C ALA A 102 -7.52 2.73 21.95
N ILE A 103 -6.95 2.67 20.76
CA ILE A 103 -7.61 3.00 19.49
C ILE A 103 -6.86 2.38 18.32
N VAL A 104 -7.59 1.95 17.28
CA VAL A 104 -7.04 1.58 15.97
C VAL A 104 -7.39 2.66 14.97
N LEU A 105 -6.39 3.12 14.20
CA LEU A 105 -6.49 4.19 13.23
C LEU A 105 -6.30 3.65 11.79
N PRO A 106 -7.34 3.18 11.12
CA PRO A 106 -7.29 2.82 9.70
C PRO A 106 -7.05 4.05 8.82
N ILE A 107 -6.33 3.87 7.68
CA ILE A 107 -5.96 4.97 6.79
C ILE A 107 -7.06 5.39 5.81
N CYS A 108 -8.20 4.72 5.79
CA CYS A 108 -9.37 5.06 4.98
C CYS A 108 -10.64 4.47 5.61
N ARG A 109 -11.81 4.98 5.23
CA ARG A 109 -13.11 4.53 5.74
C ARG A 109 -13.45 3.10 5.33
N TYR A 110 -13.04 2.67 4.14
CA TYR A 110 -13.15 1.27 3.75
C TYR A 110 -12.45 0.35 4.76
N LEU A 111 -11.22 0.68 5.14
CA LEU A 111 -10.46 -0.12 6.10
C LEU A 111 -11.02 -0.01 7.52
N GLU A 112 -11.57 1.15 7.90
CA GLU A 112 -12.31 1.31 9.17
C GLU A 112 -13.52 0.36 9.23
N LYS A 113 -14.33 0.32 8.18
CA LYS A 113 -15.45 -0.63 8.09
C LYS A 113 -14.97 -2.07 8.24
N VAL A 114 -13.94 -2.48 7.51
CA VAL A 114 -13.32 -3.81 7.62
C VAL A 114 -12.82 -4.08 9.04
N THR A 115 -12.21 -3.08 9.69
CA THR A 115 -11.73 -3.22 11.07
C THR A 115 -12.89 -3.46 12.03
N ASN A 116 -13.97 -2.69 11.95
CA ASN A 116 -15.14 -2.82 12.79
C ASN A 116 -15.88 -4.16 12.60
N GLU A 117 -15.89 -4.70 11.37
CA GLU A 117 -16.43 -6.02 11.07
C GLU A 117 -15.63 -7.16 11.69
N ASN A 118 -14.30 -7.03 11.77
CA ASN A 118 -13.40 -8.07 12.26
C ASN A 118 -13.06 -7.94 13.76
N VAL A 119 -13.17 -6.74 14.32
CA VAL A 119 -12.91 -6.44 15.76
C VAL A 119 -14.08 -5.62 16.32
N PRO A 120 -15.27 -6.23 16.48
CA PRO A 120 -16.44 -5.52 16.97
C PRO A 120 -16.20 -4.91 18.35
N GLY A 121 -16.60 -3.64 18.51
CA GLY A 121 -16.46 -2.90 19.78
C GLY A 121 -15.11 -2.22 19.99
N GLN A 122 -14.14 -2.43 19.12
CA GLN A 122 -12.88 -1.68 19.16
C GLN A 122 -13.12 -0.22 18.76
N LYS A 123 -12.52 0.70 19.51
CA LYS A 123 -12.53 2.12 19.15
C LYS A 123 -11.70 2.34 17.89
N THR A 124 -12.32 2.93 16.87
CA THR A 124 -11.67 3.29 15.61
C THR A 124 -11.90 4.75 15.28
N ASP A 125 -10.98 5.34 14.52
CA ASP A 125 -11.16 6.60 13.82
C ASP A 125 -10.23 6.59 12.60
N VAL A 126 -10.55 7.35 11.56
CA VAL A 126 -9.76 7.33 10.33
C VAL A 126 -8.60 8.31 10.40
N PHE A 127 -7.39 7.79 10.20
CA PHE A 127 -6.19 8.60 10.05
C PHE A 127 -5.81 8.73 8.58
N PHE A 128 -6.28 9.78 7.93
CA PHE A 128 -5.96 10.03 6.53
C PHE A 128 -4.48 10.41 6.37
N GLU A 129 -3.72 9.58 5.64
CA GLU A 129 -2.35 9.90 5.30
C GLU A 129 -2.28 11.12 4.36
N GLY A 130 -1.45 12.08 4.71
CA GLY A 130 -1.18 13.28 3.91
C GLY A 130 -0.05 13.08 2.91
N VAL A 131 0.00 13.99 1.94
CA VAL A 131 1.12 14.17 1.00
C VAL A 131 1.59 15.61 1.15
N ASP A 132 2.91 15.80 1.23
CA ASP A 132 3.50 17.14 1.28
C ASP A 132 3.33 17.83 -0.09
N ALA A 133 2.34 18.72 -0.20
CA ALA A 133 2.00 19.40 -1.44
C ALA A 133 3.15 20.24 -2.01
N ALA A 134 4.05 20.76 -1.17
CA ALA A 134 5.19 21.55 -1.61
C ALA A 134 6.19 20.77 -2.46
N ARG A 135 6.15 19.43 -2.40
CA ARG A 135 7.01 18.54 -3.19
C ARG A 135 6.51 18.28 -4.61
N TRP A 136 5.24 18.62 -4.90
CA TRP A 136 4.58 18.27 -6.16
C TRP A 136 4.27 19.53 -6.95
N TYR A 137 5.15 19.85 -7.89
CA TYR A 137 5.08 21.01 -8.79
C TYR A 137 5.56 20.61 -10.19
N LYS A 138 5.06 21.28 -11.21
CA LYS A 138 5.39 20.98 -12.61
C LYS A 138 6.88 21.21 -12.90
N THR A 139 7.51 20.24 -13.55
CA THR A 139 8.91 20.27 -14.01
C THR A 139 8.99 20.09 -15.52
N GLN A 140 10.19 19.97 -16.07
CA GLN A 140 10.42 19.81 -17.50
C GLN A 140 9.83 18.52 -18.08
N GLY A 141 9.58 17.49 -17.26
CA GLY A 141 9.13 16.19 -17.72
C GLY A 141 10.24 15.28 -18.25
N MET A 142 9.87 14.07 -18.70
CA MET A 142 10.77 13.01 -19.13
C MET A 142 10.89 12.87 -20.66
N LYS A 143 10.18 13.68 -21.44
CA LYS A 143 10.08 13.63 -22.91
C LYS A 143 9.49 12.29 -23.40
N LEU A 144 8.33 11.93 -22.88
CA LEU A 144 7.58 10.74 -23.28
C LEU A 144 6.94 10.94 -24.65
N LYS A 145 6.51 9.85 -25.29
CA LYS A 145 5.67 9.91 -26.49
C LYS A 145 4.21 10.12 -26.09
N HIS A 146 3.51 11.00 -26.75
CA HIS A 146 2.11 11.37 -26.50
C HIS A 146 1.18 10.97 -27.65
N PRO A 147 -0.13 10.76 -27.40
CA PRO A 147 -0.76 10.83 -26.05
C PRO A 147 -0.33 9.67 -25.17
N CYS A 148 -0.27 9.92 -23.84
CA CYS A 148 0.21 8.89 -22.94
C CYS A 148 -0.49 8.80 -21.59
N VAL A 149 -0.55 7.59 -21.07
CA VAL A 149 -1.08 7.22 -19.75
C VAL A 149 0.06 6.72 -18.86
N GLY A 150 0.20 7.30 -17.68
CA GLY A 150 1.21 6.92 -16.72
C GLY A 150 0.66 6.10 -15.56
N LEU A 151 1.38 5.06 -15.17
CA LEU A 151 1.09 4.23 -14.00
C LEU A 151 2.28 4.29 -13.02
N VAL A 152 2.01 4.63 -11.76
CA VAL A 152 3.01 4.59 -10.67
C VAL A 152 2.51 3.62 -9.61
N GLN A 153 2.99 2.37 -9.66
CA GLN A 153 2.58 1.36 -8.68
C GLN A 153 3.61 0.23 -8.54
N ARG A 154 3.71 -0.30 -7.31
CA ARG A 154 4.59 -1.45 -7.01
C ARG A 154 3.91 -2.77 -7.36
N ALA A 155 4.71 -3.73 -7.84
CA ALA A 155 4.29 -5.10 -8.12
C ALA A 155 4.62 -6.05 -6.94
N ASN A 156 4.25 -5.66 -5.71
CA ASN A 156 4.62 -6.38 -4.49
C ASN A 156 3.67 -7.52 -4.10
N TRP A 157 2.42 -7.45 -4.53
CA TRP A 157 1.39 -8.41 -4.19
C TRP A 157 0.56 -8.76 -5.42
N TRP A 158 0.47 -10.06 -5.73
CA TRP A 158 -0.18 -10.54 -6.95
C TRP A 158 -1.67 -10.16 -7.02
N GLY A 159 -2.38 -10.21 -5.89
CA GLY A 159 -3.78 -9.81 -5.81
C GLY A 159 -4.06 -8.38 -6.27
N LYS A 160 -3.10 -7.47 -6.06
CA LYS A 160 -3.09 -6.08 -6.52
C LYS A 160 -2.62 -5.98 -7.98
N THR A 161 -1.46 -6.57 -8.26
CA THR A 161 -0.69 -6.36 -9.50
C THR A 161 -1.33 -6.99 -10.74
N LYS A 162 -1.95 -8.17 -10.57
CA LYS A 162 -2.57 -8.90 -11.70
C LYS A 162 -3.61 -8.11 -12.47
N GLU A 163 -4.21 -7.10 -11.85
CA GLU A 163 -5.21 -6.23 -12.49
C GLU A 163 -4.62 -5.46 -13.69
N MET A 164 -3.32 -5.13 -13.65
CA MET A 164 -2.61 -4.51 -14.77
C MET A 164 -2.68 -5.33 -16.07
N LEU A 165 -2.87 -6.65 -15.99
CA LEU A 165 -3.04 -7.50 -17.18
C LEU A 165 -4.32 -7.18 -17.96
N LYS A 166 -5.26 -6.43 -17.40
CA LYS A 166 -6.42 -5.90 -18.11
C LYS A 166 -6.06 -4.86 -19.16
N LEU A 167 -4.87 -4.28 -19.04
CA LEU A 167 -4.32 -3.37 -20.05
C LEU A 167 -4.07 -4.05 -21.39
N LYS A 168 -3.97 -5.38 -21.49
CA LYS A 168 -3.81 -6.08 -22.78
C LYS A 168 -4.86 -5.63 -23.80
N ASN A 169 -6.13 -5.72 -23.43
CA ASN A 169 -7.23 -5.32 -24.31
C ASN A 169 -7.21 -3.80 -24.60
N VAL A 170 -6.78 -2.99 -23.63
CA VAL A 170 -6.64 -1.53 -23.81
C VAL A 170 -5.53 -1.21 -24.81
N LEU A 171 -4.36 -1.85 -24.67
CA LEU A 171 -3.23 -1.66 -25.57
C LEU A 171 -3.54 -2.06 -27.01
N GLU A 172 -4.28 -3.15 -27.19
CA GLU A 172 -4.74 -3.61 -28.53
C GLU A 172 -5.72 -2.63 -29.18
N LYS A 173 -6.67 -2.07 -28.40
CA LYS A 173 -7.70 -1.18 -28.92
C LYS A 173 -7.24 0.28 -29.03
N MET A 174 -6.18 0.66 -28.35
CA MET A 174 -5.63 2.02 -28.32
C MET A 174 -4.16 2.05 -28.79
N PRO A 175 -3.82 1.58 -30.01
CA PRO A 175 -2.42 1.42 -30.44
C PRO A 175 -1.65 2.75 -30.56
N ASN A 176 -2.36 3.87 -30.65
CA ASN A 176 -1.77 5.21 -30.75
C ASN A 176 -1.60 5.90 -29.38
N VAL A 177 -1.99 5.27 -28.28
CA VAL A 177 -1.81 5.78 -26.92
C VAL A 177 -0.71 5.00 -26.22
N HIS A 178 0.31 5.68 -25.72
CA HIS A 178 1.43 5.08 -25.02
C HIS A 178 1.15 4.90 -23.54
N PHE A 179 1.46 3.73 -23.00
CA PHE A 179 1.27 3.41 -21.58
C PHE A 179 2.63 3.22 -20.91
N TYR A 180 2.93 4.04 -19.91
CA TYR A 180 4.20 4.00 -19.19
C TYR A 180 3.99 3.51 -17.77
N TRP A 181 4.70 2.46 -17.40
CA TRP A 181 4.67 1.95 -16.04
C TRP A 181 5.97 2.24 -15.29
N ALA A 182 5.90 3.09 -14.27
CA ALA A 182 6.94 3.33 -13.28
C ALA A 182 6.67 2.46 -12.05
N GLY A 183 7.49 1.44 -11.84
CA GLY A 183 7.34 0.53 -10.72
C GLY A 183 8.20 -0.72 -10.84
N ASP A 184 8.33 -1.44 -9.73
CA ASP A 184 9.08 -2.68 -9.61
C ASP A 184 8.49 -3.56 -8.50
N GLY A 185 8.98 -4.78 -8.36
CA GLY A 185 8.58 -5.72 -7.31
C GLY A 185 8.63 -7.18 -7.76
N PRO A 186 8.37 -8.13 -6.83
CA PRO A 186 8.49 -9.56 -7.10
C PRO A 186 7.63 -10.10 -8.25
N PHE A 187 6.57 -9.38 -8.62
CA PHE A 187 5.66 -9.77 -9.71
C PHE A 187 5.87 -8.95 -10.99
N ARG A 188 6.93 -8.13 -11.07
CA ARG A 188 7.29 -7.34 -12.25
C ARG A 188 7.38 -8.18 -13.51
N GLU A 189 8.16 -9.26 -13.48
CA GLU A 189 8.41 -10.11 -14.65
C GLU A 189 7.12 -10.62 -15.27
N LYS A 190 6.17 -11.08 -14.44
CA LYS A 190 4.85 -11.55 -14.93
C LYS A 190 4.03 -10.49 -15.65
N ILE A 191 4.24 -9.21 -15.34
CA ILE A 191 3.56 -8.10 -16.02
C ILE A 191 4.30 -7.72 -17.28
N VAL A 192 5.62 -7.58 -17.20
CA VAL A 192 6.49 -7.19 -18.31
C VAL A 192 6.40 -8.21 -19.45
N GLU A 193 6.58 -9.51 -19.18
CA GLU A 193 6.46 -10.59 -20.17
C GLU A 193 5.15 -10.58 -20.95
N GLU A 194 4.07 -10.09 -20.34
CA GLU A 194 2.75 -10.07 -20.94
C GLU A 194 2.42 -8.75 -21.64
N LEU A 195 2.95 -7.63 -21.17
CA LEU A 195 2.60 -6.31 -21.71
C LEU A 195 3.66 -5.74 -22.67
N GLU A 196 4.93 -6.11 -22.56
CA GLU A 196 5.99 -5.68 -23.52
C GLU A 196 5.81 -6.22 -24.95
N LYS A 197 4.87 -7.15 -25.15
CA LYS A 197 4.45 -7.62 -26.48
C LYS A 197 3.77 -6.53 -27.32
N TYR A 198 3.32 -5.46 -26.65
CA TYR A 198 2.64 -4.33 -27.25
C TYR A 198 3.60 -3.15 -27.40
N GLU A 199 3.80 -2.63 -28.61
CA GLU A 199 4.75 -1.54 -28.90
C GLU A 199 4.44 -0.23 -28.17
N ASN A 200 3.20 -0.05 -27.74
CA ASN A 200 2.72 1.11 -26.99
C ASN A 200 2.76 0.92 -25.47
N PHE A 201 3.32 -0.17 -24.95
CA PHE A 201 3.59 -0.34 -23.52
C PHE A 201 5.08 -0.14 -23.23
N HIS A 202 5.40 0.61 -22.18
CA HIS A 202 6.76 0.95 -21.80
C HIS A 202 6.96 0.78 -20.29
N TRP A 203 7.82 -0.15 -19.91
CA TRP A 203 8.23 -0.28 -18.50
C TRP A 203 9.45 0.59 -18.23
N LEU A 204 9.36 1.51 -17.25
CA LEU A 204 10.43 2.44 -16.88
C LEU A 204 11.27 1.97 -15.69
N GLY A 205 10.93 0.83 -15.08
CA GLY A 205 11.55 0.42 -13.83
C GLY A 205 11.13 1.28 -12.63
N ARG A 206 11.93 1.20 -11.58
CA ARG A 206 11.76 2.03 -10.39
C ARG A 206 12.34 3.42 -10.65
N LEU A 207 11.52 4.44 -10.44
CA LEU A 207 11.96 5.83 -10.48
C LEU A 207 12.40 6.30 -9.09
N ASP A 208 13.40 7.17 -9.03
CA ASP A 208 13.86 7.81 -7.80
C ASP A 208 12.79 8.78 -7.28
N TYR A 209 12.46 8.60 -6.01
CA TYR A 209 11.41 9.36 -5.34
C TYR A 209 11.99 10.52 -4.51
N PRO A 210 11.42 11.70 -4.55
CA PRO A 210 10.23 12.10 -5.33
C PRO A 210 10.55 12.64 -6.73
N ASP A 211 11.81 12.98 -7.03
CA ASP A 211 12.16 13.85 -8.15
C ASP A 211 11.83 13.23 -9.51
N LYS A 212 12.24 11.99 -9.76
CA LYS A 212 11.96 11.32 -11.03
C LYS A 212 10.47 10.95 -11.18
N VAL A 213 9.77 10.66 -10.07
CA VAL A 213 8.32 10.45 -10.09
C VAL A 213 7.61 11.76 -10.44
N ARG A 214 8.08 12.91 -9.93
CA ARG A 214 7.53 14.23 -10.24
C ARG A 214 7.78 14.60 -11.71
N GLU A 215 8.98 14.35 -12.26
CA GLU A 215 9.28 14.54 -13.69
C GLU A 215 8.33 13.68 -14.55
N PHE A 216 8.15 12.42 -14.19
CA PHE A 216 7.22 11.51 -14.86
C PHE A 216 5.78 12.03 -14.82
N LEU A 217 5.28 12.37 -13.62
CA LEU A 217 3.94 12.93 -13.47
C LEU A 217 3.77 14.28 -14.15
N SER A 218 4.85 15.08 -14.32
CA SER A 218 4.79 16.32 -15.10
C SER A 218 4.49 16.07 -16.57
N ASP A 219 4.99 14.96 -17.11
CA ASP A 219 4.96 14.67 -18.54
C ASP A 219 3.71 13.90 -19.01
N ILE A 220 3.21 12.96 -18.22
CA ILE A 220 2.04 12.16 -18.62
C ILE A 220 0.79 13.02 -18.84
N ASP A 221 -0.11 12.58 -19.73
CA ASP A 221 -1.40 13.25 -19.98
C ASP A 221 -2.46 12.79 -18.98
N VAL A 222 -2.52 11.49 -18.67
CA VAL A 222 -3.47 10.88 -17.76
C VAL A 222 -2.72 9.97 -16.80
N TYR A 223 -3.10 9.98 -15.53
CA TYR A 223 -2.63 9.01 -14.55
C TYR A 223 -3.62 7.86 -14.41
N ALA A 224 -3.15 6.61 -14.45
CA ALA A 224 -3.98 5.43 -14.22
C ALA A 224 -3.48 4.59 -13.05
N LEU A 225 -4.40 4.23 -12.15
CA LEU A 225 -4.18 3.25 -11.07
C LEU A 225 -5.01 2.01 -11.33
N ILE A 226 -4.46 1.05 -12.05
CA ILE A 226 -5.12 -0.22 -12.40
C ILE A 226 -4.70 -1.29 -11.41
N THR A 227 -5.52 -1.48 -10.39
CA THR A 227 -5.16 -2.27 -9.21
C THR A 227 -6.30 -3.18 -8.76
N GLY A 228 -5.96 -4.38 -8.29
CA GLY A 228 -6.94 -5.32 -7.73
C GLY A 228 -7.38 -5.02 -6.29
N MET A 229 -6.63 -4.18 -5.57
CA MET A 229 -6.89 -3.66 -4.22
C MET A 229 -5.93 -2.54 -3.90
N ASP A 230 -6.44 -1.44 -3.38
CA ASP A 230 -5.64 -0.39 -2.73
C ASP A 230 -6.45 0.28 -1.60
N LEU A 231 -5.79 0.92 -0.66
CA LEU A 231 -6.45 1.52 0.50
C LEU A 231 -6.40 3.06 0.45
N ALA A 232 -5.21 3.63 0.44
CA ALA A 232 -5.01 5.07 0.33
C ALA A 232 -3.78 5.35 -0.54
N PRO A 233 -3.86 5.09 -1.88
CA PRO A 233 -2.72 5.16 -2.77
C PRO A 233 -2.15 6.58 -2.83
N LEU A 234 -0.93 6.77 -2.32
CA LEU A 234 -0.27 8.07 -2.33
C LEU A 234 -0.01 8.55 -3.76
N SER A 235 0.35 7.65 -4.68
CA SER A 235 0.59 7.99 -6.08
C SER A 235 -0.64 8.59 -6.79
N LEU A 236 -1.85 8.22 -6.36
CA LEU A 236 -3.08 8.85 -6.85
C LEU A 236 -3.20 10.30 -6.37
N LYS A 237 -2.90 10.56 -5.08
CA LYS A 237 -2.89 11.91 -4.50
C LYS A 237 -1.79 12.78 -5.14
N GLU A 238 -0.62 12.19 -5.36
CA GLU A 238 0.51 12.84 -6.03
C GLU A 238 0.15 13.26 -7.46
N ALA A 239 -0.51 12.37 -8.22
CA ALA A 239 -0.99 12.70 -9.56
C ALA A 239 -2.06 13.83 -9.56
N GLN A 240 -2.97 13.83 -8.57
CA GLN A 240 -3.95 14.90 -8.40
C GLN A 240 -3.30 16.24 -8.02
N LEU A 241 -2.27 16.25 -7.17
CA LEU A 241 -1.47 17.44 -6.86
C LEU A 241 -0.73 17.97 -8.10
N MET A 242 -0.36 17.07 -9.02
CA MET A 242 0.22 17.42 -10.32
C MET A 242 -0.84 17.79 -11.38
N GLU A 243 -2.10 17.97 -10.96
CA GLU A 243 -3.25 18.34 -11.80
C GLU A 243 -3.53 17.37 -12.95
N LYS A 244 -3.20 16.08 -12.77
CA LYS A 244 -3.46 15.08 -13.79
C LYS A 244 -4.88 14.52 -13.69
N PRO A 245 -5.59 14.39 -14.81
CA PRO A 245 -6.78 13.55 -14.87
C PRO A 245 -6.43 12.13 -14.41
N VAL A 246 -7.30 11.53 -13.61
CA VAL A 246 -7.01 10.21 -13.04
C VAL A 246 -8.05 9.18 -13.43
N ILE A 247 -7.60 7.96 -13.72
CA ILE A 247 -8.42 6.76 -13.85
C ILE A 247 -8.01 5.81 -12.73
N ALA A 248 -8.95 5.35 -11.93
CA ALA A 248 -8.63 4.41 -10.86
C ALA A 248 -9.64 3.26 -10.79
N THR A 249 -9.17 2.07 -10.46
CA THR A 249 -10.05 0.92 -10.21
C THR A 249 -10.88 1.18 -8.96
N ASN A 250 -12.19 0.94 -9.05
CA ASN A 250 -13.15 1.07 -7.95
C ASN A 250 -12.98 -0.09 -6.95
N VAL A 251 -11.94 -0.03 -6.11
CA VAL A 251 -11.63 -1.04 -5.09
C VAL A 251 -11.10 -0.40 -3.82
N GLY A 252 -11.39 -1.04 -2.69
CA GLY A 252 -10.88 -0.61 -1.40
C GLY A 252 -11.19 0.84 -1.07
N GLY A 253 -10.17 1.61 -0.72
CA GLY A 253 -10.28 3.04 -0.42
C GLY A 253 -10.05 3.97 -1.64
N CYS A 254 -9.80 3.45 -2.85
CA CYS A 254 -9.62 4.29 -4.04
C CYS A 254 -10.78 5.27 -4.29
N PRO A 255 -12.07 4.85 -4.14
CA PRO A 255 -13.21 5.75 -4.30
C PRO A 255 -13.24 6.94 -3.33
N GLU A 256 -12.58 6.81 -2.19
CA GLU A 256 -12.53 7.89 -1.19
C GLU A 256 -11.50 8.98 -1.54
N MET A 257 -10.57 8.67 -2.47
CA MET A 257 -9.46 9.54 -2.84
C MET A 257 -9.80 10.47 -4.00
N MET A 258 -10.94 10.27 -4.68
CA MET A 258 -11.31 11.03 -5.86
C MET A 258 -12.81 11.25 -5.94
N LYS A 259 -13.21 12.27 -6.67
CA LYS A 259 -14.61 12.56 -6.98
C LYS A 259 -14.90 12.09 -8.39
N ASN A 260 -15.61 10.96 -8.50
CA ASN A 260 -15.93 10.35 -9.80
C ASN A 260 -16.64 11.35 -10.74
N ASN A 261 -16.25 11.35 -12.01
CA ASN A 261 -16.70 12.27 -13.06
C ASN A 261 -16.35 13.76 -12.81
N VAL A 262 -15.52 14.08 -11.81
CA VAL A 262 -15.08 15.45 -11.52
C VAL A 262 -13.55 15.55 -11.51
N THR A 263 -12.89 14.77 -10.69
CA THR A 263 -11.42 14.74 -10.62
C THR A 263 -10.81 13.58 -11.40
N GLY A 264 -11.64 12.70 -11.98
CA GLY A 264 -11.25 11.54 -12.77
C GLY A 264 -12.39 10.52 -12.84
N PHE A 265 -12.08 9.32 -13.29
CA PHE A 265 -13.03 8.24 -13.52
C PHE A 265 -12.71 7.00 -12.70
N LEU A 266 -13.75 6.43 -12.06
CA LEU A 266 -13.68 5.13 -11.40
C LEU A 266 -14.14 4.06 -12.37
N VAL A 267 -13.27 3.07 -12.59
CA VAL A 267 -13.55 1.92 -13.47
C VAL A 267 -13.75 0.66 -12.64
N GLN A 268 -14.68 -0.20 -13.03
CA GLN A 268 -14.92 -1.45 -12.33
C GLN A 268 -13.74 -2.40 -12.49
N LYS A 269 -13.37 -3.08 -11.41
CA LYS A 269 -12.33 -4.09 -11.44
C LYS A 269 -12.61 -5.14 -12.52
N GLY A 270 -11.62 -5.41 -13.35
CA GLY A 270 -11.71 -6.36 -14.45
C GLY A 270 -12.30 -5.79 -15.74
N ASN A 271 -12.81 -4.57 -15.74
CA ASN A 271 -13.48 -3.98 -16.90
C ASN A 271 -12.53 -3.08 -17.69
N SER A 272 -11.88 -3.67 -18.71
CA SER A 272 -10.98 -2.94 -19.60
C SER A 272 -11.70 -1.97 -20.56
N GLU A 273 -13.00 -2.21 -20.87
CA GLU A 273 -13.76 -1.32 -21.76
C GLU A 273 -13.93 0.06 -21.12
N GLN A 274 -14.21 0.10 -19.82
CA GLN A 274 -14.32 1.38 -19.09
C GLN A 274 -13.00 2.17 -19.01
N ILE A 275 -11.85 1.52 -19.28
CA ILE A 275 -10.55 2.22 -19.37
C ILE A 275 -10.40 2.84 -20.75
N ILE A 276 -11.02 2.24 -21.77
CA ILE A 276 -10.95 2.68 -23.16
C ILE A 276 -11.90 3.86 -23.43
N GLU A 277 -13.10 3.84 -22.81
CA GLU A 277 -14.09 4.94 -22.85
C GLU A 277 -13.55 6.23 -22.23
#